data_3bc5a26348114d6ba750cf62382837d3
#
_entry.id   3bc5a26348114d6ba750cf62382837d3
#
_cell.length_a   1.000
_cell.length_b   1.000
_cell.length_c   1.000
_cell.angle_alpha   90.00
_cell.angle_beta   90.00
_cell.angle_gamma   90.00
#
_symmetry.space_group_name_H-M   'P 1'
#
loop_
_entity.id
_entity.type
_entity.pdbx_description
1 polymer ?
#
loop_
_entity_poly.entity_id
_entity_poly.type
_entity_poly.pdbx_seq_one_letter_code
_entity_poly.pdbx_strand_id
1 'polypeptide(L)'
;MNNRRRLNGVVKSNKMDKTFIVDVDRTFAHPLYHKVVTRKKSYKAHDPFGCNVGDKVTIVESKPISRTVRWVVEKILVEEIRQENIESVQEMEQAIEEAIVEETEETVEEAEQAEDEE
;
A
#
# COMPACT_ATOMS: atom_id res chain seq x y z
N MET A 1 10.11 -16.09 -21.43
CA MET A 1 10.54 -15.34 -20.24
C MET A 1 11.48 -14.22 -20.65
N ASN A 2 11.22 -13.03 -20.15
CA ASN A 2 12.08 -11.89 -20.42
C ASN A 2 13.29 -11.90 -19.49
N ASN A 3 14.50 -11.85 -20.08
CA ASN A 3 15.74 -11.75 -19.32
C ASN A 3 15.99 -10.33 -18.79
N ARG A 4 14.96 -9.56 -18.61
CA ARG A 4 15.04 -8.20 -18.09
C ARG A 4 15.36 -8.21 -16.61
N ARG A 5 16.14 -7.23 -16.19
CA ARG A 5 16.50 -7.05 -14.80
C ARG A 5 15.27 -6.62 -14.00
N ARG A 6 15.01 -7.29 -12.89
CA ARG A 6 13.93 -6.97 -11.97
C ARG A 6 14.49 -6.62 -10.60
N LEU A 7 13.93 -5.59 -10.00
CA LEU A 7 14.32 -5.14 -8.66
C LEU A 7 13.06 -4.95 -7.82
N ASN A 8 13.17 -5.29 -6.54
CA ASN A 8 12.11 -5.05 -5.56
C ASN A 8 12.48 -3.80 -4.76
N GLY A 9 11.52 -2.91 -4.60
CA GLY A 9 11.75 -1.67 -3.87
C GLY A 9 10.47 -1.14 -3.23
N VAL A 10 10.61 -0.03 -2.54
CA VAL A 10 9.51 0.66 -1.85
C VAL A 10 9.31 2.02 -2.49
N VAL A 11 8.07 2.40 -2.75
CA VAL A 11 7.74 3.70 -3.32
C VAL A 11 8.03 4.79 -2.31
N LYS A 12 8.94 5.69 -2.66
CA LYS A 12 9.32 6.83 -1.81
C LYS A 12 8.47 8.06 -2.07
N SER A 13 8.11 8.31 -3.31
CA SER A 13 7.35 9.49 -3.70
C SER A 13 6.47 9.21 -4.92
N ASN A 14 5.24 9.71 -4.88
CA ASN A 14 4.27 9.62 -5.97
C ASN A 14 3.78 11.00 -6.43
N LYS A 15 4.56 12.04 -6.20
CA LYS A 15 4.17 13.41 -6.52
C LYS A 15 4.05 13.68 -8.03
N MET A 16 4.78 12.93 -8.85
CA MET A 16 4.72 13.05 -10.31
C MET A 16 3.60 12.19 -10.88
N ASP A 17 3.00 12.67 -11.98
CA ASP A 17 2.01 11.87 -12.70
C ASP A 17 2.66 10.66 -13.37
N LYS A 18 2.11 9.48 -13.13
CA LYS A 18 2.50 8.21 -13.75
C LYS A 18 3.98 7.83 -13.58
N THR A 19 4.72 8.55 -12.77
CA THR A 19 6.13 8.28 -12.50
C THR A 19 6.38 8.31 -11.00
N PHE A 20 6.98 7.26 -10.47
CA PHE A 20 7.29 7.15 -9.06
C PHE A 20 8.78 7.06 -8.81
N ILE A 21 9.17 7.52 -7.64
CA ILE A 21 10.52 7.29 -7.13
C ILE A 21 10.46 6.06 -6.24
N VAL A 22 11.23 5.03 -6.61
CA VAL A 22 11.31 3.76 -5.89
C VAL A 22 12.70 3.64 -5.29
N ASP A 23 12.78 3.40 -3.98
CA ASP A 23 14.02 3.12 -3.29
C ASP A 23 14.28 1.62 -3.26
N VAL A 24 15.42 1.21 -3.79
CA VAL A 24 15.85 -0.18 -3.80
C VAL A 24 17.05 -0.34 -2.87
N ASP A 25 16.95 -1.27 -1.93
CA ASP A 25 18.03 -1.59 -1.01
C ASP A 25 19.01 -2.55 -1.70
N ARG A 26 20.28 -2.18 -1.67
CA ARG A 26 21.36 -3.01 -2.16
C ARG A 26 22.26 -3.40 -1.01
N THR A 27 22.39 -4.70 -0.78
CA THR A 27 23.30 -5.25 0.23
C THR A 27 24.52 -5.84 -0.45
N PHE A 28 25.69 -5.42 -0.04
CA PHE A 28 26.95 -5.92 -0.57
C PHE A 28 28.05 -5.89 0.47
N ALA A 29 29.09 -6.69 0.27
CA ALA A 29 30.27 -6.68 1.13
C ALA A 29 31.19 -5.54 0.72
N HIS A 30 31.63 -4.73 1.69
CA HIS A 30 32.55 -3.64 1.41
C HIS A 30 33.87 -4.19 0.88
N PRO A 31 34.42 -3.65 -0.22
CA PRO A 31 35.65 -4.22 -0.85
C PRO A 31 36.89 -4.16 0.02
N LEU A 32 36.99 -3.19 0.92
CA LEU A 32 38.15 -3.03 1.80
C LEU A 32 37.94 -3.70 3.16
N TYR A 33 36.80 -3.52 3.77
CA TYR A 33 36.50 -3.97 5.14
C TYR A 33 35.77 -5.29 5.25
N HIS A 34 35.31 -5.83 4.13
CA HIS A 34 34.55 -7.09 4.04
C HIS A 34 33.27 -7.13 4.91
N LYS A 35 32.85 -5.97 5.40
CA LYS A 35 31.62 -5.83 6.18
C LYS A 35 30.42 -5.72 5.23
N VAL A 36 29.30 -6.32 5.61
CA VAL A 36 28.05 -6.20 4.86
C VAL A 36 27.49 -4.79 5.02
N VAL A 37 27.30 -4.10 3.90
CA VAL A 37 26.80 -2.72 3.86
C VAL A 37 25.50 -2.70 3.05
N THR A 38 24.47 -2.04 3.58
CA THR A 38 23.21 -1.82 2.87
C THR A 38 23.14 -0.37 2.42
N ARG A 39 22.95 -0.16 1.12
CA ARG A 39 22.76 1.17 0.54
C ARG A 39 21.46 1.24 -0.23
N LYS A 40 20.82 2.39 -0.16
CA LYS A 40 19.59 2.66 -0.91
C LYS A 40 19.92 3.42 -2.19
N LYS A 41 19.30 3.01 -3.28
CA LYS A 41 19.39 3.73 -4.55
C LYS A 41 17.98 4.02 -5.04
N SER A 42 17.75 5.26 -5.45
CA SER A 42 16.46 5.70 -5.96
C SER A 42 16.39 5.54 -7.47
N TYR A 43 15.30 4.97 -7.95
CA TYR A 43 15.00 4.82 -9.37
C TYR A 43 13.68 5.49 -9.69
N LYS A 44 13.58 6.07 -10.87
CA LYS A 44 12.31 6.55 -11.40
C LYS A 44 11.66 5.44 -12.23
N ALA A 45 10.44 5.09 -11.88
CA ALA A 45 9.70 4.04 -12.56
C ALA A 45 8.37 4.58 -13.07
N HIS A 46 7.98 4.16 -14.26
CA HIS A 46 6.66 4.44 -14.79
C HIS A 46 5.64 3.50 -14.10
N ASP A 47 4.56 4.07 -13.62
CA ASP A 47 3.55 3.29 -12.92
C ASP A 47 2.19 3.35 -13.65
N PRO A 48 1.76 2.24 -14.24
CA PRO A 48 0.42 2.14 -14.80
C PRO A 48 -0.67 1.82 -13.78
N PHE A 49 -0.31 1.47 -12.53
CA PHE A 49 -1.26 0.97 -11.52
C PHE A 49 -1.71 2.01 -10.50
N GLY A 50 -1.02 3.14 -10.38
CA GLY A 50 -1.35 4.16 -9.39
C GLY A 50 -0.95 3.80 -7.96
N CYS A 51 0.31 3.39 -7.75
CA CYS A 51 0.82 3.04 -6.42
C CYS A 51 0.88 4.23 -5.47
N ASN A 52 0.81 3.95 -4.19
CA ASN A 52 0.95 4.95 -3.14
C ASN A 52 2.33 4.89 -2.48
N VAL A 53 2.67 5.94 -1.73
CA VAL A 53 3.92 5.98 -0.97
C VAL A 53 3.92 4.87 0.08
N GLY A 54 5.04 4.13 0.17
CA GLY A 54 5.19 3.02 1.09
C GLY A 54 4.86 1.65 0.50
N ASP A 55 4.29 1.58 -0.69
CA ASP A 55 3.97 0.31 -1.34
C ASP A 55 5.25 -0.41 -1.79
N LYS A 56 5.29 -1.71 -1.57
CA LYS A 56 6.37 -2.55 -2.10
C LYS A 56 6.02 -2.97 -3.51
N VAL A 57 6.91 -2.67 -4.44
CA VAL A 57 6.70 -2.91 -5.87
C VAL A 57 7.89 -3.64 -6.49
N THR A 58 7.62 -4.35 -7.57
CA THR A 58 8.66 -4.92 -8.41
C THR A 58 8.77 -4.08 -9.68
N ILE A 59 9.94 -3.53 -9.93
CA ILE A 59 10.23 -2.77 -11.13
C ILE A 59 11.03 -3.60 -12.11
N VAL A 60 10.76 -3.45 -13.40
CA VAL A 60 11.43 -4.17 -14.46
C VAL A 60 12.09 -3.17 -15.41
N GLU A 61 13.25 -3.54 -15.91
CA GLU A 61 13.97 -2.74 -16.90
C GLU A 61 13.19 -2.70 -18.22
N SER A 62 13.01 -1.51 -18.77
CA SER A 62 12.26 -1.33 -20.02
C SER A 62 12.99 -0.37 -20.97
N LYS A 63 12.42 -0.20 -22.16
CA LYS A 63 12.87 0.85 -23.07
C LYS A 63 12.72 2.21 -22.39
N PRO A 64 13.65 3.15 -22.62
CA PRO A 64 13.51 4.49 -22.05
C PRO A 64 12.20 5.16 -22.46
N ILE A 65 11.38 5.50 -21.47
CA ILE A 65 10.12 6.20 -21.67
C ILE A 65 10.37 7.70 -21.77
N SER A 66 11.28 8.17 -20.91
CA SER A 66 11.73 9.55 -20.93
C SER A 66 13.23 9.61 -20.65
N ARG A 67 13.78 10.82 -20.59
CA ARG A 67 15.21 11.03 -20.35
C ARG A 67 15.71 10.35 -19.08
N THR A 68 14.88 10.26 -18.04
CA THR A 68 15.26 9.74 -16.73
C THR A 68 14.52 8.46 -16.34
N VAL A 69 13.46 8.08 -17.03
CA VAL A 69 12.62 6.93 -16.70
C VAL A 69 12.98 5.74 -17.60
N ARG A 70 13.59 4.72 -17.01
CA ARG A 70 13.99 3.48 -17.69
C ARG A 70 13.40 2.23 -17.06
N TRP A 71 12.55 2.39 -16.06
CA TRP A 71 11.95 1.31 -15.31
C TRP A 71 10.44 1.40 -15.37
N VAL A 72 9.79 0.26 -15.30
CA VAL A 72 8.32 0.17 -15.25
C VAL A 72 7.93 -0.71 -14.08
N VAL A 73 6.87 -0.34 -13.37
CA VAL A 73 6.32 -1.16 -12.30
C VAL A 73 5.62 -2.37 -12.93
N GLU A 74 6.10 -3.57 -12.63
CA GLU A 74 5.51 -4.81 -13.13
C GLU A 74 4.34 -5.26 -12.25
N LYS A 75 4.52 -5.22 -10.94
CA LYS A 75 3.48 -5.64 -9.98
C LYS A 75 3.69 -4.99 -8.62
N ILE A 76 2.60 -4.90 -7.89
CA ILE A 76 2.59 -4.44 -6.50
C ILE A 76 2.63 -5.66 -5.59
N LEU A 77 3.68 -5.77 -4.76
CA LEU A 77 3.84 -6.91 -3.86
C LEU A 77 3.01 -6.76 -2.58
N VAL A 78 3.05 -5.56 -1.98
CA VAL A 78 2.32 -5.25 -0.75
C VAL A 78 1.83 -3.81 -0.84
N GLU A 79 0.53 -3.62 -0.64
CA GLU A 79 -0.07 -2.31 -0.52
C GLU A 79 -0.15 -1.92 0.95
N GLU A 80 0.67 -1.00 1.38
CA GLU A 80 0.70 -0.55 2.77
C GLU A 80 -0.61 0.12 3.20
N ILE A 81 -1.25 0.82 2.29
CA ILE A 81 -2.54 1.51 2.53
C ILE A 81 -3.68 0.52 2.76
N ARG A 82 -3.58 -0.71 2.28
CA ARG A 82 -4.59 -1.72 2.53
C ARG A 82 -4.80 -2.00 4.01
N GLN A 83 -3.73 -1.99 4.80
CA GLN A 83 -3.83 -2.20 6.25
C GLN A 83 -4.57 -1.06 6.94
N GLU A 84 -4.25 0.19 6.61
CA GLU A 84 -4.95 1.35 7.13
C GLU A 84 -6.43 1.36 6.70
N ASN A 85 -6.71 1.05 5.45
CA ASN A 85 -8.08 0.96 4.95
C ASN A 85 -8.88 -0.19 5.60
N ILE A 86 -8.24 -1.32 5.87
CA ILE A 86 -8.87 -2.44 6.55
C ILE A 86 -9.20 -2.08 7.99
N GLU A 87 -8.29 -1.43 8.71
CA GLU A 87 -8.53 -0.97 10.07
C GLU A 87 -9.67 0.06 10.11
N SER A 88 -9.67 1.04 9.22
CA SER A 88 -10.72 2.05 9.16
C SER A 88 -12.08 1.46 8.76
N VAL A 89 -12.09 0.47 7.85
CA VAL A 89 -13.33 -0.24 7.47
C VAL A 89 -13.84 -1.07 8.65
N GLN A 90 -12.97 -1.76 9.39
CA GLN A 90 -13.35 -2.50 10.58
C GLN A 90 -13.92 -1.59 11.67
N GLU A 91 -13.32 -0.43 11.89
CA GLU A 91 -13.85 0.58 12.82
C GLU A 91 -15.23 1.08 12.40
N MET A 92 -15.42 1.34 11.10
CA MET A 92 -16.73 1.72 10.55
C MET A 92 -17.77 0.61 10.70
N GLU A 93 -17.40 -0.63 10.42
CA GLU A 93 -18.31 -1.77 10.59
C GLU A 93 -18.70 -1.97 12.04
N GLN A 94 -17.77 -1.85 12.99
CA GLN A 94 -18.06 -1.92 14.41
C GLN A 94 -19.00 -0.78 14.85
N ALA A 95 -18.76 0.44 14.37
CA ALA A 95 -19.63 1.57 14.67
C ALA A 95 -21.04 1.37 14.15
N ILE A 96 -21.20 0.80 12.95
CA ILE A 96 -22.51 0.48 12.36
C ILE A 96 -23.21 -0.62 13.16
N GLU A 97 -22.50 -1.67 13.56
CA GLU A 97 -23.06 -2.76 14.38
C GLU A 97 -23.53 -2.25 15.75
N GLU A 98 -22.75 -1.40 16.41
CA GLU A 98 -23.14 -0.78 17.67
C GLU A 98 -24.39 0.09 17.52
N ALA A 99 -24.47 0.90 16.45
CA ALA A 99 -25.62 1.73 16.18
C ALA A 99 -26.88 0.90 15.89
N ILE A 100 -26.76 -0.21 15.18
CA ILE A 100 -27.88 -1.12 14.90
C ILE A 100 -28.36 -1.81 16.20
N VAL A 101 -27.45 -2.21 17.07
CA VAL A 101 -27.79 -2.82 18.36
C VAL A 101 -28.51 -1.83 19.27
N GLU A 102 -28.07 -0.57 19.32
CA GLU A 102 -28.75 0.47 20.09
C GLU A 102 -30.18 0.73 19.57
N GLU A 103 -30.38 0.85 18.27
CA GLU A 103 -31.72 1.02 17.67
C GLU A 103 -32.64 -0.17 17.95
N THR A 104 -32.08 -1.39 17.89
CA THR A 104 -32.87 -2.60 18.18
C THR A 104 -33.26 -2.69 19.66
N GLU A 105 -32.41 -2.30 20.57
CA GLU A 105 -32.70 -2.27 22.00
C GLU A 105 -33.78 -1.22 22.32
N GLU A 106 -33.70 -0.02 21.75
CA GLU A 106 -34.73 1.02 21.92
C GLU A 106 -36.08 0.58 21.41
N THR A 107 -36.16 -0.06 20.25
CA THR A 107 -37.43 -0.57 19.70
C THR A 107 -38.02 -1.71 20.54
N VAL A 108 -37.22 -2.56 21.14
CA VAL A 108 -37.67 -3.63 22.05
C VAL A 108 -38.20 -3.02 23.35
N GLU A 109 -37.56 -2.03 23.94
CA GLU A 109 -38.04 -1.35 25.14
C GLU A 109 -39.37 -0.63 24.90
N GLU A 110 -39.53 0.06 23.77
CA GLU A 110 -40.79 0.70 23.41
C GLU A 110 -41.93 -0.32 23.22
N ALA A 111 -41.62 -1.46 22.62
CA ALA A 111 -42.60 -2.53 22.43
C ALA A 111 -43.01 -3.18 23.77
N GLU A 112 -42.11 -3.38 24.70
CA GLU A 112 -42.38 -3.89 26.04
C GLU A 112 -43.22 -2.89 26.86
N GLN A 113 -42.93 -1.59 26.78
CA GLN A 113 -43.71 -0.56 27.45
C GLN A 113 -45.14 -0.46 26.90
N ALA A 114 -45.34 -0.66 25.59
CA ALA A 114 -46.65 -0.67 24.96
C ALA A 114 -47.51 -1.87 25.38
N GLU A 115 -46.91 -3.03 25.68
CA GLU A 115 -47.61 -4.20 26.19
C GLU A 115 -48.02 -4.03 27.66
N ASP A 116 -47.24 -3.33 28.48
CA ASP A 116 -47.54 -3.08 29.88
C ASP A 116 -48.66 -2.04 30.10
N GLU A 117 -49.04 -1.27 29.12
CA GLU A 117 -50.17 -0.28 29.21
C GLU A 117 -51.56 -0.86 28.93
N GLU A 118 -51.69 -2.12 28.58
CA GLU A 118 -52.98 -2.79 28.50
C GLU A 118 -53.43 -3.29 29.88
#